data_e88ab111d9b8d2c51141312fecdb4daa
#
_entry.id   e88ab111d9b8d2c51141312fecdb4daa
#
_cell.length_a   1.000
_cell.length_b   1.000
_cell.length_c   1.000
_cell.angle_alpha   90.00
_cell.angle_beta   90.00
_cell.angle_gamma   90.00
#
_symmetry.space_group_name_H-M   'P 1'
#
loop_
_entity.id
_entity.type
_entity.pdbx_description
1 polymer ?
#
loop_
_entity_poly.entity_id
_entity_poly.type
_entity_poly.pdbx_seq_one_letter_code
_entity_poly.pdbx_strand_id
1 'polypeptide(L)'
;MHFIFFGPSSGDAAERVKAAFTAVRSTGNFNWTFIFILAVVFYVYWTEIKNKNWDALIAGVALYSVHWLYEIMNAVIGYATGYPLWCVSADSTTFILLIGVSWELSMMFSMAGIISYKMLGDNPDKLIINKGKFKISMRLVGAIGMALLFALIESFLAGAENGAFIWVYPWWGVILVFITTYIPFFLAANYVPKFKPKAKKIFLLTLVGINILLLAFLIPFGII
;
A
#
# COMPACT_ATOMS: atom_id res chain seq x y z
N MET A 1 9.74 -30.12 0.75
CA MET A 1 10.40 -28.96 0.16
C MET A 1 9.40 -27.82 0.16
N HIS A 2 9.36 -26.99 1.21
CA HIS A 2 8.48 -25.83 1.25
C HIS A 2 9.04 -24.79 0.31
N PHE A 3 8.26 -24.35 -0.67
CA PHE A 3 8.58 -23.20 -1.49
C PHE A 3 8.56 -21.96 -0.58
N ILE A 4 9.71 -21.57 -0.07
CA ILE A 4 9.93 -20.50 0.90
C ILE A 4 9.46 -19.12 0.39
N PHE A 5 9.20 -18.98 -0.92
CA PHE A 5 8.94 -17.68 -1.54
C PHE A 5 7.46 -17.35 -1.83
N PHE A 6 6.53 -18.31 -1.80
CA PHE A 6 5.16 -18.08 -2.26
C PHE A 6 4.13 -18.96 -1.52
N GLY A 7 4.19 -19.01 -0.22
CA GLY A 7 3.28 -19.83 0.57
C GLY A 7 2.58 -19.05 1.69
N PRO A 8 1.59 -19.64 2.34
CA PRO A 8 1.08 -19.09 3.58
C PRO A 8 2.22 -18.95 4.59
N SER A 9 2.10 -17.97 5.49
CA SER A 9 3.10 -17.74 6.54
C SER A 9 3.40 -19.04 7.28
N SER A 10 4.70 -19.34 7.48
CA SER A 10 5.13 -20.48 8.27
C SER A 10 4.72 -20.31 9.73
N GLY A 11 4.50 -21.40 10.43
CA GLY A 11 4.11 -21.41 11.84
C GLY A 11 2.61 -21.26 12.07
N ASP A 12 2.23 -20.88 13.25
CA ASP A 12 0.82 -20.72 13.64
C ASP A 12 0.29 -19.35 13.17
N ALA A 13 -0.11 -19.28 11.90
CA ALA A 13 -0.64 -18.05 11.31
C ALA A 13 -1.87 -17.52 12.08
N ALA A 14 -2.70 -18.41 12.65
CA ALA A 14 -3.89 -18.02 13.39
C ALA A 14 -3.51 -17.33 14.71
N GLU A 15 -2.54 -17.85 15.46
CA GLU A 15 -2.04 -17.21 16.68
C GLU A 15 -1.36 -15.87 16.39
N ARG A 16 -0.57 -15.78 15.33
CA ARG A 16 0.06 -14.54 14.91
C ARG A 16 -0.96 -13.47 14.49
N VAL A 17 -2.04 -13.85 13.80
CA VAL A 17 -3.17 -12.95 13.48
C VAL A 17 -3.84 -12.45 14.75
N LYS A 18 -4.10 -13.34 15.72
CA LYS A 18 -4.67 -12.96 17.02
C LYS A 18 -3.76 -12.00 17.80
N ALA A 19 -2.46 -12.27 17.81
CA ALA A 19 -1.47 -11.39 18.42
C ALA A 19 -1.47 -10.01 17.75
N ALA A 20 -1.55 -9.95 16.41
CA ALA A 20 -1.62 -8.71 15.66
C ALA A 20 -2.88 -7.89 16.01
N PHE A 21 -4.06 -8.49 16.10
CA PHE A 21 -5.28 -7.81 16.58
C PHE A 21 -5.11 -7.19 17.96
N THR A 22 -4.46 -7.91 18.88
CA THR A 22 -4.18 -7.41 20.24
C THR A 22 -3.19 -6.24 20.24
N ALA A 23 -2.27 -6.24 19.27
CA ALA A 23 -1.24 -5.21 19.14
C ALA A 23 -1.69 -3.95 18.39
N VAL A 24 -2.88 -3.95 17.75
CA VAL A 24 -3.40 -2.76 17.06
C VAL A 24 -3.48 -1.58 18.03
N ARG A 25 -2.79 -0.49 17.67
CA ARG A 25 -2.69 0.76 18.46
C ARG A 25 -2.15 0.58 19.88
N SER A 26 -1.46 -0.53 20.14
CA SER A 26 -0.76 -0.77 21.40
C SER A 26 0.60 -0.05 21.40
N THR A 27 0.90 0.66 22.48
CA THR A 27 2.20 1.35 22.67
C THR A 27 3.30 0.43 23.19
N GLY A 28 2.97 -0.80 23.58
CA GLY A 28 3.94 -1.73 24.19
C GLY A 28 5.14 -2.09 23.30
N ASN A 29 4.93 -2.12 21.99
CA ASN A 29 5.96 -2.45 21.00
C ASN A 29 6.53 -1.20 20.29
N PHE A 30 6.16 0.00 20.73
CA PHE A 30 6.60 1.22 20.09
C PHE A 30 8.12 1.40 20.26
N ASN A 31 8.82 1.62 19.16
CA ASN A 31 10.22 2.00 19.15
C ASN A 31 10.48 3.14 18.15
N TRP A 32 11.63 3.77 18.27
CA TRP A 32 11.96 4.98 17.51
C TRP A 32 12.56 4.72 16.12
N THR A 33 12.68 3.46 15.69
CA THR A 33 13.31 3.13 14.39
C THR A 33 12.54 3.70 13.20
N PHE A 34 11.24 3.91 13.32
CA PHE A 34 10.43 4.55 12.27
C PHE A 34 10.89 5.97 11.90
N ILE A 35 11.62 6.66 12.78
CA ILE A 35 12.12 8.03 12.54
C ILE A 35 13.00 8.08 11.29
N PHE A 36 13.80 7.05 11.03
CA PHE A 36 14.64 7.00 9.83
C PHE A 36 13.79 7.02 8.56
N ILE A 37 12.72 6.22 8.51
CA ILE A 37 11.80 6.21 7.37
C ILE A 37 11.07 7.56 7.27
N LEU A 38 10.64 8.12 8.38
CA LEU A 38 10.00 9.43 8.44
C LEU A 38 10.91 10.53 7.86
N ALA A 39 12.21 10.52 8.22
CA ALA A 39 13.18 11.44 7.66
C ALA A 39 13.31 11.30 6.14
N VAL A 40 13.30 10.07 5.61
CA VAL A 40 13.30 9.81 4.15
C VAL A 40 12.02 10.32 3.52
N VAL A 41 10.86 10.11 4.13
CA VAL A 41 9.57 10.66 3.64
C VAL A 41 9.66 12.19 3.52
N PHE A 42 10.11 12.88 4.59
CA PHE A 42 10.28 14.34 4.55
C PHE A 42 11.23 14.77 3.45
N TYR A 43 12.37 14.09 3.30
CA TYR A 43 13.34 14.39 2.25
C TYR A 43 12.72 14.25 0.84
N VAL A 44 12.02 13.16 0.58
CA VAL A 44 11.37 12.90 -0.71
C VAL A 44 10.33 13.98 -1.01
N TYR A 45 9.40 14.23 -0.09
CA TYR A 45 8.36 15.24 -0.29
C TYR A 45 8.94 16.65 -0.42
N TRP A 46 9.89 17.02 0.43
CA TRP A 46 10.57 18.31 0.38
C TRP A 46 11.27 18.53 -0.96
N THR A 47 11.94 17.50 -1.46
CA THR A 47 12.62 17.56 -2.76
C THR A 47 11.64 17.83 -3.90
N GLU A 48 10.50 17.14 -3.92
CA GLU A 48 9.51 17.35 -4.97
C GLU A 48 8.81 18.73 -4.85
N ILE A 49 8.56 19.20 -3.63
CA ILE A 49 8.03 20.56 -3.37
C ILE A 49 9.03 21.63 -3.89
N LYS A 50 10.31 21.50 -3.52
CA LYS A 50 11.36 22.42 -3.94
C LYS A 50 11.51 22.47 -5.46
N ASN A 51 11.39 21.32 -6.12
CA ASN A 51 11.45 21.19 -7.58
C ASN A 51 10.11 21.54 -8.26
N LYS A 52 9.08 21.92 -7.50
CA LYS A 52 7.72 22.19 -8.00
C LYS A 52 7.12 21.04 -8.83
N ASN A 53 7.51 19.82 -8.51
CA ASN A 53 7.01 18.60 -9.18
C ASN A 53 5.66 18.17 -8.61
N TRP A 54 4.64 18.98 -8.88
CA TRP A 54 3.31 18.79 -8.33
C TRP A 54 2.66 17.47 -8.77
N ASP A 55 2.95 17.01 -9.98
CA ASP A 55 2.38 15.76 -10.48
C ASP A 55 2.94 14.54 -9.73
N ALA A 56 4.22 14.56 -9.33
CA ALA A 56 4.76 13.51 -8.46
C ALA A 56 4.12 13.53 -7.07
N LEU A 57 3.91 14.71 -6.48
CA LEU A 57 3.20 14.83 -5.20
C LEU A 57 1.76 14.31 -5.29
N ILE A 58 1.06 14.64 -6.38
CA ILE A 58 -0.29 14.14 -6.66
C ILE A 58 -0.30 12.62 -6.79
N ALA A 59 0.70 12.03 -7.46
CA ALA A 59 0.85 10.59 -7.57
C ALA A 59 1.02 9.92 -6.20
N GLY A 60 1.85 10.51 -5.33
CA GLY A 60 2.03 10.05 -3.95
C GLY A 60 0.73 10.07 -3.17
N VAL A 61 0.02 11.22 -3.16
CA VAL A 61 -1.26 11.35 -2.44
C VAL A 61 -2.34 10.44 -3.02
N ALA A 62 -2.38 10.27 -4.35
CA ALA A 62 -3.36 9.39 -5.00
C ALA A 62 -3.19 7.93 -4.57
N LEU A 63 -1.97 7.39 -4.69
CA LEU A 63 -1.69 6.03 -4.25
C LEU A 63 -1.99 5.87 -2.75
N TYR A 64 -1.46 6.76 -1.93
CA TYR A 64 -1.61 6.71 -0.48
C TYR A 64 -3.08 6.74 -0.04
N SER A 65 -3.92 7.55 -0.71
CA SER A 65 -5.34 7.61 -0.40
C SER A 65 -6.08 6.34 -0.79
N VAL A 66 -5.73 5.71 -1.94
CA VAL A 66 -6.29 4.42 -2.34
C VAL A 66 -5.83 3.33 -1.37
N HIS A 67 -4.55 3.30 -1.00
CA HIS A 67 -4.01 2.36 -0.02
C HIS A 67 -4.79 2.44 1.31
N TRP A 68 -5.01 3.64 1.88
CA TRP A 68 -5.77 3.78 3.12
C TRP A 68 -7.21 3.29 3.00
N LEU A 69 -7.88 3.51 1.86
CA LEU A 69 -9.22 2.95 1.65
C LEU A 69 -9.21 1.41 1.74
N TYR A 70 -8.21 0.78 1.12
CA TYR A 70 -8.06 -0.67 1.18
C TYR A 70 -7.72 -1.17 2.58
N GLU A 71 -6.89 -0.45 3.33
CA GLU A 71 -6.57 -0.81 4.72
C GLU A 71 -7.79 -0.69 5.65
N ILE A 72 -8.63 0.32 5.46
CA ILE A 72 -9.89 0.45 6.19
C ILE A 72 -10.83 -0.72 5.84
N MET A 73 -10.98 -1.06 4.57
CA MET A 73 -11.79 -2.21 4.14
C MET A 73 -11.26 -3.53 4.71
N ASN A 74 -9.95 -3.74 4.65
CA ASN A 74 -9.29 -4.90 5.25
C ASN A 74 -9.54 -4.99 6.77
N ALA A 75 -9.43 -3.86 7.48
CA ALA A 75 -9.70 -3.82 8.92
C ALA A 75 -11.16 -4.16 9.22
N VAL A 76 -12.12 -3.58 8.50
CA VAL A 76 -13.56 -3.91 8.68
C VAL A 76 -13.81 -5.42 8.45
N ILE A 77 -13.27 -5.99 7.39
CA ILE A 77 -13.39 -7.43 7.11
C ILE A 77 -12.75 -8.24 8.24
N GLY A 78 -11.54 -7.87 8.66
CA GLY A 78 -10.80 -8.56 9.71
C GLY A 78 -11.54 -8.57 11.04
N TYR A 79 -12.06 -7.43 11.49
CA TYR A 79 -12.82 -7.35 12.73
C TYR A 79 -14.20 -8.04 12.65
N ALA A 80 -14.85 -8.00 11.49
CA ALA A 80 -16.14 -8.64 11.29
C ALA A 80 -16.06 -10.18 11.21
N THR A 81 -14.95 -10.72 10.69
CA THR A 81 -14.82 -12.16 10.40
C THR A 81 -13.77 -12.87 11.25
N GLY A 82 -12.87 -12.14 11.90
CA GLY A 82 -11.66 -12.67 12.53
C GLY A 82 -10.52 -12.99 11.53
N TYR A 83 -10.75 -12.78 10.22
CA TYR A 83 -9.81 -13.11 9.16
C TYR A 83 -9.59 -11.92 8.22
N PRO A 84 -8.57 -11.08 8.46
CA PRO A 84 -8.22 -9.99 7.54
C PRO A 84 -7.69 -10.56 6.21
N LEU A 85 -7.83 -9.79 5.13
CA LEU A 85 -7.30 -10.17 3.82
C LEU A 85 -5.77 -10.22 3.82
N TRP A 86 -5.15 -9.33 4.58
CA TRP A 86 -3.72 -9.32 4.91
C TRP A 86 -3.52 -8.76 6.32
N CYS A 87 -2.42 -9.12 6.93
CA CYS A 87 -2.14 -8.77 8.32
C CYS A 87 -0.64 -8.46 8.46
N VAL A 88 -0.30 -7.45 9.27
CA VAL A 88 1.08 -7.19 9.68
C VAL A 88 1.42 -7.94 10.95
N SER A 89 2.66 -8.40 11.06
CA SER A 89 3.13 -9.12 12.25
C SER A 89 3.42 -8.14 13.40
N ALA A 90 2.93 -8.48 14.58
CA ALA A 90 3.23 -7.71 15.78
C ALA A 90 4.72 -7.72 16.15
N ASP A 91 5.43 -8.78 15.79
CA ASP A 91 6.84 -8.98 16.18
C ASP A 91 7.82 -8.23 15.27
N SER A 92 7.40 -7.83 14.07
CA SER A 92 8.27 -7.24 13.06
C SER A 92 7.95 -5.79 12.71
N THR A 93 7.10 -5.12 13.50
CA THR A 93 6.72 -3.72 13.29
C THR A 93 6.79 -2.92 14.58
N THR A 94 6.97 -1.60 14.45
CA THR A 94 7.05 -0.69 15.61
C THR A 94 5.69 -0.33 16.17
N PHE A 95 4.67 -0.22 15.33
CA PHE A 95 3.33 0.19 15.76
C PHE A 95 2.30 -0.13 14.67
N ILE A 96 1.30 -0.90 15.01
CA ILE A 96 0.21 -1.26 14.10
C ILE A 96 -0.89 -0.20 14.17
N LEU A 97 -1.16 0.46 13.05
CA LEU A 97 -2.22 1.47 12.92
C LEU A 97 -3.61 0.82 12.72
N LEU A 98 -3.68 -0.08 11.76
CA LEU A 98 -4.80 -0.98 11.47
C LEU A 98 -4.21 -2.37 11.22
N ILE A 99 -5.04 -3.41 11.25
CA ILE A 99 -4.60 -4.81 11.18
C ILE A 99 -3.67 -5.12 9.99
N GLY A 100 -3.80 -4.41 8.89
CA GLY A 100 -2.98 -4.59 7.68
C GLY A 100 -1.87 -3.56 7.51
N VAL A 101 -1.78 -2.53 8.35
CA VAL A 101 -0.83 -1.44 8.16
C VAL A 101 -0.15 -0.99 9.45
N SER A 102 1.17 -0.88 9.39
CA SER A 102 2.03 -0.29 10.41
C SER A 102 2.50 1.12 10.04
N TRP A 103 3.16 1.80 10.98
CA TRP A 103 3.82 3.09 10.72
C TRP A 103 4.77 3.01 9.53
N GLU A 104 5.63 2.00 9.51
CA GLU A 104 6.65 1.82 8.48
C GLU A 104 6.02 1.62 7.10
N LEU A 105 5.02 0.74 7.02
CA LEU A 105 4.31 0.49 5.78
C LEU A 105 3.56 1.72 5.29
N SER A 106 2.86 2.42 6.18
CA SER A 106 2.16 3.65 5.84
C SER A 106 3.13 4.69 5.23
N MET A 107 4.31 4.86 5.83
CA MET A 107 5.35 5.77 5.32
C MET A 107 5.90 5.31 3.98
N MET A 108 6.15 4.01 3.80
CA MET A 108 6.62 3.46 2.53
C MET A 108 5.61 3.69 1.40
N PHE A 109 4.33 3.43 1.65
CA PHE A 109 3.27 3.65 0.66
C PHE A 109 3.08 5.14 0.35
N SER A 110 3.32 6.03 1.29
CA SER A 110 3.27 7.48 1.02
C SER A 110 4.28 7.90 -0.07
N MET A 111 5.43 7.24 -0.14
CA MET A 111 6.48 7.52 -1.14
C MET A 111 6.33 6.71 -2.42
N ALA A 112 5.73 5.53 -2.35
CA ALA A 112 5.66 4.57 -3.47
C ALA A 112 5.03 5.19 -4.72
N GLY A 113 3.99 6.03 -4.56
CA GLY A 113 3.36 6.73 -5.67
C GLY A 113 4.28 7.76 -6.34
N ILE A 114 5.05 8.50 -5.55
CA ILE A 114 6.04 9.46 -6.06
C ILE A 114 7.11 8.71 -6.87
N ILE A 115 7.65 7.65 -6.29
CA ILE A 115 8.71 6.83 -6.92
C ILE A 115 8.20 6.24 -8.23
N SER A 116 7.01 5.62 -8.21
CA SER A 116 6.39 5.05 -9.41
C SER A 116 6.23 6.09 -10.52
N TYR A 117 5.72 7.27 -10.20
CA TYR A 117 5.54 8.34 -11.17
C TYR A 117 6.86 8.83 -11.76
N LYS A 118 7.88 9.00 -10.94
CA LYS A 118 9.23 9.43 -11.39
C LYS A 118 9.92 8.39 -12.27
N MET A 119 9.67 7.10 -12.05
CA MET A 119 10.19 6.02 -12.90
C MET A 119 9.60 6.01 -14.31
N LEU A 120 8.51 6.75 -14.58
CA LEU A 120 7.97 6.88 -15.94
C LEU A 120 8.89 7.70 -16.88
N GLY A 121 9.84 8.47 -16.34
CA GLY A 121 10.74 9.33 -17.10
C GLY A 121 10.04 10.55 -17.72
N ASP A 122 10.71 11.18 -18.68
CA ASP A 122 10.28 12.46 -19.26
C ASP A 122 9.03 12.36 -20.15
N ASN A 123 8.73 11.18 -20.67
CA ASN A 123 7.56 10.97 -21.53
C ASN A 123 6.66 9.84 -21.03
N PRO A 124 5.88 10.09 -19.97
CA PRO A 124 5.01 9.06 -19.37
C PRO A 124 3.88 8.58 -20.30
N ASP A 125 3.50 9.38 -21.29
CA ASP A 125 2.45 9.04 -22.25
C ASP A 125 2.96 8.33 -23.51
N LYS A 126 4.28 8.07 -23.60
CA LYS A 126 4.88 7.32 -24.70
C LYS A 126 4.19 5.96 -24.84
N LEU A 127 3.80 5.65 -26.08
CA LEU A 127 3.26 4.32 -26.42
C LEU A 127 4.42 3.35 -26.61
N ILE A 128 4.44 2.31 -25.77
CA ILE A 128 5.39 1.19 -25.89
C ILE A 128 4.90 0.20 -26.94
N ILE A 129 3.57 -0.03 -26.98
CA ILE A 129 2.94 -0.81 -28.03
C ILE A 129 1.88 0.07 -28.70
N ASN A 130 1.94 0.15 -30.04
CA ASN A 130 0.99 0.91 -30.85
C ASN A 130 0.63 0.07 -32.08
N LYS A 131 -0.22 -0.95 -31.90
CA LYS A 131 -0.68 -1.86 -32.98
C LYS A 131 -2.20 -1.79 -33.10
N GLY A 132 -2.70 -1.02 -34.07
CA GLY A 132 -4.13 -0.91 -34.34
C GLY A 132 -4.93 -0.42 -33.13
N LYS A 133 -5.84 -1.26 -32.63
CA LYS A 133 -6.63 -0.96 -31.43
C LYS A 133 -5.86 -1.15 -30.12
N PHE A 134 -4.72 -1.82 -30.14
CA PHE A 134 -3.92 -2.12 -28.94
C PHE A 134 -2.89 -1.03 -28.72
N LYS A 135 -3.10 -0.22 -27.69
CA LYS A 135 -2.19 0.87 -27.28
C LYS A 135 -1.81 0.69 -25.82
N ILE A 136 -0.52 0.45 -25.57
CA ILE A 136 0.02 0.32 -24.20
C ILE A 136 0.97 1.49 -23.96
N SER A 137 0.65 2.33 -22.99
CA SER A 137 1.46 3.47 -22.58
C SER A 137 2.51 3.10 -21.54
N MET A 138 3.54 3.92 -21.40
CA MET A 138 4.53 3.80 -20.33
C MET A 138 3.88 3.85 -18.95
N ARG A 139 2.80 4.63 -18.76
CA ARG A 139 2.05 4.67 -17.50
C ARG A 139 1.50 3.30 -17.11
N LEU A 140 0.93 2.55 -18.07
CA LEU A 140 0.39 1.23 -17.80
C LEU A 140 1.50 0.22 -17.52
N VAL A 141 2.58 0.23 -18.32
CA VAL A 141 3.73 -0.65 -18.10
C VAL A 141 4.37 -0.37 -16.74
N GLY A 142 4.57 0.90 -16.39
CA GLY A 142 5.10 1.29 -15.08
C GLY A 142 4.20 0.87 -13.93
N ALA A 143 2.86 1.05 -14.06
CA ALA A 143 1.93 0.62 -13.03
C ALA A 143 1.97 -0.90 -12.81
N ILE A 144 1.94 -1.68 -13.88
CA ILE A 144 2.00 -3.15 -13.80
C ILE A 144 3.36 -3.62 -13.24
N GLY A 145 4.46 -3.00 -13.69
CA GLY A 145 5.81 -3.34 -13.22
C GLY A 145 5.99 -3.07 -11.73
N MET A 146 5.55 -1.90 -11.25
CA MET A 146 5.60 -1.57 -9.83
C MET A 146 4.65 -2.43 -9.00
N ALA A 147 3.44 -2.71 -9.51
CA ALA A 147 2.51 -3.61 -8.86
C ALA A 147 3.10 -5.02 -8.68
N LEU A 148 3.74 -5.54 -9.73
CA LEU A 148 4.43 -6.85 -9.66
C LEU A 148 5.58 -6.84 -8.66
N LEU A 149 6.41 -5.79 -8.66
CA LEU A 149 7.51 -5.65 -7.71
C LEU A 149 7.01 -5.68 -6.26
N PHE A 150 5.95 -4.91 -5.95
CA PHE A 150 5.39 -4.86 -4.59
C PHE A 150 4.73 -6.19 -4.19
N ALA A 151 4.01 -6.84 -5.10
CA ALA A 151 3.43 -8.15 -4.84
C ALA A 151 4.50 -9.22 -4.55
N LEU A 152 5.64 -9.18 -5.26
CA LEU A 152 6.77 -10.07 -5.03
C LEU A 152 7.45 -9.79 -3.68
N ILE A 153 7.65 -8.52 -3.33
CA ILE A 153 8.24 -8.12 -2.02
C ILE A 153 7.32 -8.59 -0.89
N GLU A 154 6.01 -8.35 -0.99
CA GLU A 154 5.07 -8.81 0.04
C GLU A 154 5.07 -10.33 0.18
N SER A 155 5.09 -11.05 -0.94
CA SER A 155 5.15 -12.52 -0.94
C SER A 155 6.41 -13.04 -0.25
N PHE A 156 7.55 -12.39 -0.48
CA PHE A 156 8.79 -12.72 0.18
C PHE A 156 8.71 -12.46 1.69
N LEU A 157 8.18 -11.29 2.08
CA LEU A 157 8.04 -10.91 3.48
C LEU A 157 6.99 -11.76 4.22
N ALA A 158 5.96 -12.26 3.54
CA ALA A 158 4.98 -13.17 4.12
C ALA A 158 5.50 -14.62 4.23
N GLY A 159 6.34 -15.04 3.29
CA GLY A 159 6.93 -16.39 3.30
C GLY A 159 8.14 -16.57 4.23
N ALA A 160 8.73 -15.48 4.72
CA ALA A 160 9.86 -15.54 5.65
C ALA A 160 9.43 -16.00 7.04
N GLU A 161 10.27 -16.74 7.72
CA GLU A 161 10.09 -17.04 9.15
C GLU A 161 10.05 -15.72 9.94
N ASN A 162 9.02 -15.52 10.73
CA ASN A 162 8.76 -14.23 11.42
C ASN A 162 8.68 -13.01 10.48
N GLY A 163 8.22 -13.23 9.26
CA GLY A 163 8.08 -12.16 8.27
C GLY A 163 7.15 -11.03 8.70
N ALA A 164 7.30 -9.88 8.06
CA ALA A 164 6.53 -8.66 8.37
C ALA A 164 5.03 -8.79 8.05
N PHE A 165 4.66 -9.68 7.15
CA PHE A 165 3.28 -9.98 6.80
C PHE A 165 2.88 -11.39 7.22
N ILE A 166 1.61 -11.55 7.54
CA ILE A 166 0.99 -12.83 7.84
C ILE A 166 0.00 -13.14 6.73
N TRP A 167 0.25 -14.21 6.00
CA TRP A 167 -0.62 -14.71 4.94
C TRP A 167 -1.26 -16.02 5.35
N VAL A 168 -2.60 -16.02 5.38
CA VAL A 168 -3.40 -17.23 5.62
C VAL A 168 -3.87 -17.89 4.32
N TYR A 169 -3.56 -17.28 3.17
CA TYR A 169 -3.97 -17.76 1.85
C TYR A 169 -2.94 -18.70 1.23
N PRO A 170 -3.38 -19.59 0.34
CA PRO A 170 -2.47 -20.35 -0.51
C PRO A 170 -1.63 -19.44 -1.43
N TRP A 171 -0.59 -19.98 -2.03
CA TRP A 171 0.35 -19.26 -2.91
C TRP A 171 -0.32 -18.44 -4.04
N TRP A 172 -1.48 -18.87 -4.54
CA TRP A 172 -2.23 -18.14 -5.57
C TRP A 172 -2.79 -16.79 -5.05
N GLY A 173 -2.82 -16.57 -3.77
CA GLY A 173 -3.15 -15.28 -3.17
C GLY A 173 -2.26 -14.14 -3.67
N VAL A 174 -0.99 -14.43 -4.05
CA VAL A 174 -0.09 -13.46 -4.70
C VAL A 174 -0.73 -12.86 -5.94
N ILE A 175 -1.35 -13.69 -6.78
CA ILE A 175 -1.99 -13.24 -8.02
C ILE A 175 -3.18 -12.33 -7.71
N LEU A 176 -3.96 -12.67 -6.69
CA LEU A 176 -5.09 -11.83 -6.26
C LEU A 176 -4.60 -10.48 -5.72
N VAL A 177 -3.64 -10.47 -4.81
CA VAL A 177 -3.05 -9.23 -4.25
C VAL A 177 -2.46 -8.36 -5.36
N PHE A 178 -1.74 -8.97 -6.31
CA PHE A 178 -1.21 -8.26 -7.47
C PHE A 178 -2.31 -7.57 -8.27
N ILE A 179 -3.36 -8.31 -8.65
CA ILE A 179 -4.42 -7.80 -9.54
C ILE A 179 -5.36 -6.84 -8.80
N THR A 180 -5.82 -7.22 -7.61
CA THR A 180 -6.90 -6.49 -6.91
C THR A 180 -6.40 -5.35 -6.03
N THR A 181 -5.13 -5.38 -5.62
CA THR A 181 -4.57 -4.42 -4.67
C THR A 181 -3.51 -3.54 -5.34
N TYR A 182 -2.40 -4.13 -5.77
CA TYR A 182 -1.27 -3.33 -6.26
C TYR A 182 -1.51 -2.68 -7.62
N ILE A 183 -2.18 -3.35 -8.57
CA ILE A 183 -2.51 -2.72 -9.86
C ILE A 183 -3.35 -1.45 -9.64
N PRO A 184 -4.48 -1.45 -8.90
CA PRO A 184 -5.22 -0.22 -8.57
C PRO A 184 -4.39 0.88 -7.92
N PHE A 185 -3.48 0.54 -6.99
CA PHE A 185 -2.60 1.50 -6.33
C PHE A 185 -1.72 2.24 -7.33
N PHE A 186 -1.00 1.50 -8.16
CA PHE A 186 -0.07 2.10 -9.12
C PHE A 186 -0.76 2.70 -10.36
N LEU A 187 -1.96 2.23 -10.70
CA LEU A 187 -2.80 2.95 -11.68
C LEU A 187 -3.20 4.31 -11.15
N ALA A 188 -3.62 4.42 -9.89
CA ALA A 188 -3.93 5.72 -9.29
C ALA A 188 -2.70 6.65 -9.32
N ALA A 189 -1.51 6.18 -8.89
CA ALA A 189 -0.28 6.95 -8.93
C ALA A 189 0.04 7.47 -10.34
N ASN A 190 -0.05 6.59 -11.34
CA ASN A 190 0.44 6.91 -12.67
C ASN A 190 -0.57 7.65 -13.55
N TYR A 191 -1.88 7.57 -13.26
CA TYR A 191 -2.92 8.17 -14.10
C TYR A 191 -3.61 9.39 -13.49
N VAL A 192 -3.75 9.49 -12.16
CA VAL A 192 -4.38 10.66 -11.53
C VAL A 192 -3.68 11.97 -11.88
N PRO A 193 -2.33 12.04 -11.95
CA PRO A 193 -1.63 13.24 -12.40
C PRO A 193 -2.03 13.72 -13.81
N LYS A 194 -2.51 12.82 -14.67
CA LYS A 194 -2.99 13.14 -16.03
C LYS A 194 -4.40 13.74 -16.07
N PHE A 195 -5.16 13.64 -15.02
CA PHE A 195 -6.54 14.16 -15.00
C PHE A 195 -6.57 15.68 -15.17
N LYS A 196 -7.67 16.20 -15.71
CA LYS A 196 -7.93 17.64 -15.73
C LYS A 196 -7.89 18.21 -14.30
N PRO A 197 -7.45 19.44 -14.07
CA PRO A 197 -7.26 19.99 -12.72
C PRO A 197 -8.48 19.84 -11.80
N LYS A 198 -9.68 20.09 -12.31
CA LYS A 198 -10.93 19.92 -11.54
C LYS A 198 -11.17 18.45 -11.15
N ALA A 199 -11.01 17.51 -12.08
CA ALA A 199 -11.19 16.08 -11.81
C ALA A 199 -10.13 15.54 -10.82
N LYS A 200 -8.89 15.95 -10.97
CA LYS A 200 -7.77 15.65 -10.07
C LYS A 200 -8.11 16.09 -8.63
N LYS A 201 -8.52 17.35 -8.46
CA LYS A 201 -8.91 17.90 -7.17
C LYS A 201 -10.12 17.15 -6.56
N ILE A 202 -11.17 16.91 -7.34
CA ILE A 202 -12.35 16.16 -6.87
C ILE A 202 -11.96 14.77 -6.42
N PHE A 203 -11.20 14.02 -7.24
CA PHE A 203 -10.76 12.66 -6.91
C PHE A 203 -10.01 12.62 -5.56
N LEU A 204 -9.00 13.48 -5.41
CA LEU A 204 -8.18 13.48 -4.19
C LEU A 204 -8.99 13.92 -2.96
N LEU A 205 -9.74 15.02 -3.04
CA LEU A 205 -10.51 15.52 -1.90
C LEU A 205 -11.60 14.52 -1.48
N THR A 206 -12.28 13.88 -2.45
CA THR A 206 -13.30 12.87 -2.15
C THR A 206 -12.69 11.67 -1.45
N LEU A 207 -11.59 11.13 -1.98
CA LEU A 207 -10.97 9.92 -1.44
C LEU A 207 -10.34 10.16 -0.07
N VAL A 208 -9.62 11.27 0.10
CA VAL A 208 -9.08 11.68 1.41
C VAL A 208 -10.21 11.94 2.41
N GLY A 209 -11.26 12.64 1.99
CA GLY A 209 -12.42 12.92 2.83
C GLY A 209 -13.13 11.64 3.29
N ILE A 210 -13.36 10.68 2.38
CA ILE A 210 -13.93 9.37 2.72
C ILE A 210 -13.06 8.65 3.75
N ASN A 211 -11.75 8.58 3.55
CA ASN A 211 -10.85 7.92 4.48
C ASN A 211 -10.91 8.56 5.87
N ILE A 212 -10.85 9.89 5.95
CA ILE A 212 -10.93 10.62 7.23
C ILE A 212 -12.27 10.34 7.93
N LEU A 213 -13.39 10.41 7.21
CA LEU A 213 -14.71 10.17 7.76
C LEU A 213 -14.86 8.72 8.26
N LEU A 214 -14.39 7.75 7.47
CA LEU A 214 -14.43 6.35 7.87
C LEU A 214 -13.58 6.11 9.13
N LEU A 215 -12.36 6.59 9.20
CA LEU A 215 -11.50 6.45 10.38
C LEU A 215 -12.10 7.15 11.60
N ALA A 216 -12.60 8.39 11.42
CA ALA A 216 -13.22 9.16 12.50
C ALA A 216 -14.50 8.52 13.03
N PHE A 217 -15.17 7.69 12.25
CA PHE A 217 -16.34 6.93 12.68
C PHE A 217 -15.96 5.54 13.23
N LEU A 218 -15.23 4.75 12.46
CA LEU A 218 -15.01 3.33 12.77
C LEU A 218 -14.13 3.11 14.00
N ILE A 219 -13.11 3.94 14.22
CA ILE A 219 -12.20 3.80 15.37
C ILE A 219 -12.89 4.14 16.70
N PRO A 220 -13.54 5.31 16.89
CA PRO A 220 -14.19 5.63 18.15
C PRO A 220 -15.36 4.71 18.52
N PHE A 221 -16.04 4.14 17.52
CA PHE A 221 -17.12 3.18 17.76
C PHE A 221 -16.61 1.74 17.98
N GLY A 222 -15.29 1.52 17.95
CA GLY A 222 -14.69 0.21 18.19
C GLY A 222 -15.04 -0.84 17.12
N ILE A 223 -15.32 -0.38 15.88
CA ILE A 223 -15.64 -1.27 14.76
C ILE A 223 -14.34 -1.82 14.14
N ILE A 224 -13.25 -1.03 14.22
CA ILE A 224 -11.91 -1.43 13.79
C ILE A 224 -10.85 -0.93 14.77
#